data_74aaffddc39d58d634abc7a6ffc0a927
#
_entry.id   74aaffddc39d58d634abc7a6ffc0a927
#
_cell.length_a   1.000
_cell.length_b   1.000
_cell.length_c   1.000
_cell.angle_alpha   90.00
_cell.angle_beta   90.00
_cell.angle_gamma   90.00
#
_symmetry.space_group_name_H-M   'P 1'
#
loop_
_entity.id
_entity.type
_entity.pdbx_description
1 polymer ?
#
loop_
_entity_poly.entity_id
_entity_poly.type
_entity_poly.pdbx_seq_one_letter_code
_entity_poly.pdbx_strand_id
1 'polypeptide(L)'
;MKKFLKFFSLAAVAILGLAACEKVDDLPYYNLGNDITLSVAPASATPTLADTSSNVLNFTWTSPKYATDTANYKFIIQIDSAGKNFANPTTKTVMGALGASYTGGEMNNILLNYGYALGATVSLEARVISSYGNNNEQRTSNTVGFTVASFDHPSILTTENTSVTGTLATANDHSNTFNWTSAFQTYSGTVTYDLQYDAAGNNFASAQTVPVGLSMALFLILLL
;
A
#
# COMPACT_ATOMS: atom_id res chain seq x y z
N MET A 1 -79.85 -18.57 -11.85
CA MET A 1 -78.45 -19.05 -11.96
C MET A 1 -77.51 -18.06 -12.67
N LYS A 2 -77.87 -17.45 -13.80
CA LYS A 2 -76.99 -16.53 -14.55
C LYS A 2 -76.55 -15.22 -13.78
N LYS A 3 -77.39 -14.73 -12.86
CA LYS A 3 -77.09 -13.51 -12.07
C LYS A 3 -76.16 -13.81 -10.92
N PHE A 4 -76.18 -14.99 -10.31
CA PHE A 4 -75.28 -15.41 -9.23
C PHE A 4 -73.86 -15.63 -9.77
N LEU A 5 -73.73 -16.16 -10.98
CA LEU A 5 -72.42 -16.39 -11.59
C LEU A 5 -71.65 -15.09 -11.89
N LYS A 6 -72.38 -14.03 -12.27
CA LYS A 6 -71.84 -12.69 -12.51
C LYS A 6 -71.36 -12.00 -11.21
N PHE A 7 -72.08 -12.19 -10.12
CA PHE A 7 -71.67 -11.67 -8.81
C PHE A 7 -70.41 -12.38 -8.27
N PHE A 8 -70.32 -13.70 -8.51
CA PHE A 8 -69.16 -14.49 -8.07
C PHE A 8 -67.94 -14.15 -8.89
N SER A 9 -68.02 -13.90 -10.17
CA SER A 9 -66.94 -13.49 -11.03
C SER A 9 -66.42 -12.06 -10.68
N LEU A 10 -67.34 -11.14 -10.33
CA LEU A 10 -66.97 -9.79 -9.92
C LEU A 10 -66.27 -9.77 -8.56
N ALA A 11 -66.70 -10.59 -7.61
CA ALA A 11 -66.08 -10.75 -6.30
C ALA A 11 -64.70 -11.40 -6.39
N ALA A 12 -64.51 -12.39 -7.28
CA ALA A 12 -63.23 -13.02 -7.50
C ALA A 12 -62.16 -12.05 -8.10
N VAL A 13 -62.57 -11.19 -9.05
CA VAL A 13 -61.71 -10.15 -9.63
C VAL A 13 -61.33 -9.09 -8.59
N ALA A 14 -62.25 -8.71 -7.70
CA ALA A 14 -61.98 -7.76 -6.62
C ALA A 14 -60.98 -8.33 -5.59
N ILE A 15 -61.06 -9.63 -5.27
CA ILE A 15 -60.12 -10.30 -4.34
C ILE A 15 -58.75 -10.43 -4.96
N LEU A 16 -58.65 -10.71 -6.26
CA LEU A 16 -57.35 -10.76 -6.97
C LEU A 16 -56.70 -9.38 -7.09
N GLY A 17 -57.48 -8.29 -7.17
CA GLY A 17 -56.95 -6.92 -7.18
C GLY A 17 -56.38 -6.46 -5.81
N LEU A 18 -56.86 -7.05 -4.71
CA LEU A 18 -56.37 -6.71 -3.35
C LEU A 18 -55.10 -7.51 -2.97
N ALA A 19 -54.80 -8.60 -3.69
CA ALA A 19 -53.56 -9.37 -3.46
C ALA A 19 -52.35 -8.79 -4.21
N ALA A 20 -52.52 -7.74 -5.02
CA ALA A 20 -51.46 -7.05 -5.75
C ALA A 20 -50.80 -5.91 -4.94
N CYS A 21 -50.96 -5.88 -3.63
CA CYS A 21 -50.04 -5.10 -2.80
C CYS A 21 -48.71 -5.87 -2.74
N GLU A 22 -47.88 -5.72 -3.74
CA GLU A 22 -46.45 -6.01 -3.60
C GLU A 22 -45.94 -5.21 -2.41
N LYS A 23 -45.30 -5.90 -1.51
CA LYS A 23 -44.53 -5.28 -0.43
C LYS A 23 -43.60 -4.27 -1.11
N VAL A 24 -43.88 -2.99 -0.96
CA VAL A 24 -42.95 -1.95 -1.41
C VAL A 24 -41.67 -2.25 -0.64
N ASP A 25 -40.62 -2.68 -1.32
CA ASP A 25 -39.30 -2.80 -0.72
C ASP A 25 -39.00 -1.46 -0.07
N ASP A 26 -38.64 -1.49 1.22
CA ASP A 26 -38.24 -0.29 1.94
C ASP A 26 -37.16 0.40 1.14
N LEU A 27 -37.42 1.61 0.65
CA LEU A 27 -36.41 2.41 -0.04
C LEU A 27 -35.18 2.55 0.87
N PRO A 28 -33.96 2.40 0.32
CA PRO A 28 -32.74 2.57 1.11
C PRO A 28 -32.82 3.91 1.86
N TYR A 29 -32.81 3.84 3.17
CA TYR A 29 -32.81 5.04 4.00
C TYR A 29 -31.42 5.64 4.02
N TYR A 30 -31.26 6.87 3.57
CA TYR A 30 -30.03 7.64 3.57
C TYR A 30 -30.02 8.64 4.73
N ASN A 31 -28.95 8.66 5.46
CA ASN A 31 -28.77 9.42 6.69
C ASN A 31 -27.42 10.17 6.64
N LEU A 32 -27.26 11.20 7.47
CA LEU A 32 -26.03 11.98 7.60
C LEU A 32 -24.85 11.16 8.14
N GLY A 33 -25.12 9.96 8.62
CA GLY A 33 -24.13 9.06 9.21
C GLY A 33 -23.70 9.47 10.61
N ASN A 34 -23.00 8.55 11.29
CA ASN A 34 -22.41 8.73 12.59
C ASN A 34 -20.91 8.96 12.46
N ASP A 35 -20.32 9.53 13.50
CA ASP A 35 -18.85 9.62 13.60
C ASP A 35 -18.25 8.21 13.65
N ILE A 36 -17.12 8.08 12.96
CA ILE A 36 -16.37 6.83 12.88
C ILE A 36 -15.17 6.88 13.81
N THR A 37 -14.85 5.75 14.40
CA THR A 37 -13.67 5.59 15.25
C THR A 37 -12.70 4.65 14.58
N LEU A 38 -11.45 5.10 14.39
CA LEU A 38 -10.34 4.32 13.83
C LEU A 38 -9.51 3.70 14.95
N SER A 39 -9.06 2.48 14.73
CA SER A 39 -8.08 1.75 15.56
C SER A 39 -7.03 1.10 14.67
N VAL A 40 -5.83 0.90 15.22
CA VAL A 40 -4.72 0.19 14.56
C VAL A 40 -4.17 -0.89 15.47
N ALA A 41 -3.83 -2.03 14.91
CA ALA A 41 -3.18 -3.13 15.63
C ALA A 41 -2.20 -3.87 14.71
N PRO A 42 -0.97 -4.14 15.20
CA PRO A 42 -0.36 -3.61 16.42
C PRO A 42 -0.08 -2.10 16.32
N ALA A 43 0.18 -1.43 17.44
CA ALA A 43 0.58 -0.02 17.44
C ALA A 43 2.04 0.21 17.05
N SER A 44 2.83 -0.87 16.93
CA SER A 44 4.23 -0.84 16.48
C SER A 44 4.51 -2.07 15.64
N ALA A 45 5.17 -1.89 14.51
CA ALA A 45 5.60 -2.98 13.64
C ALA A 45 7.09 -2.81 13.28
N THR A 46 7.82 -3.92 13.32
CA THR A 46 9.23 -4.01 12.88
C THR A 46 9.36 -5.10 11.82
N PRO A 47 8.77 -4.89 10.64
CA PRO A 47 8.80 -5.89 9.59
C PRO A 47 10.23 -6.15 9.12
N THR A 48 10.43 -7.37 8.63
CA THR A 48 11.64 -7.84 8.00
C THR A 48 11.39 -8.17 6.55
N LEU A 49 12.44 -8.58 5.84
CA LEU A 49 12.34 -9.06 4.47
C LEU A 49 11.33 -10.21 4.31
N ALA A 50 11.22 -11.10 5.31
CA ALA A 50 10.26 -12.20 5.30
C ALA A 50 8.78 -11.72 5.36
N ASP A 51 8.56 -10.51 5.86
CA ASP A 51 7.23 -9.93 6.04
C ASP A 51 6.76 -9.11 4.83
N THR A 52 7.51 -9.09 3.74
CA THR A 52 7.20 -8.27 2.54
C THR A 52 5.77 -8.47 2.05
N SER A 53 5.28 -9.70 2.04
CA SER A 53 3.91 -10.04 1.61
C SER A 53 2.96 -10.33 2.77
N SER A 54 3.41 -10.24 4.01
CA SER A 54 2.61 -10.52 5.21
C SER A 54 1.99 -9.24 5.75
N ASN A 55 0.74 -9.31 6.20
CA ASN A 55 0.08 -8.18 6.86
C ASN A 55 0.75 -7.91 8.21
N VAL A 56 1.27 -6.70 8.39
CA VAL A 56 1.97 -6.27 9.61
C VAL A 56 1.19 -5.22 10.40
N LEU A 57 0.26 -4.53 9.75
CA LEU A 57 -0.66 -3.56 10.37
C LEU A 57 -2.07 -3.80 9.88
N ASN A 58 -3.03 -3.74 10.81
CA ASN A 58 -4.44 -3.83 10.52
C ASN A 58 -5.16 -2.61 11.10
N PHE A 59 -5.84 -1.88 10.23
CA PHE A 59 -6.68 -0.74 10.58
C PHE A 59 -8.13 -1.20 10.55
N THR A 60 -8.89 -0.84 11.58
CA THR A 60 -10.33 -1.12 11.68
C THR A 60 -11.07 0.13 12.09
N TRP A 61 -12.27 0.30 11.59
CA TRP A 61 -13.12 1.45 11.92
C TRP A 61 -14.57 1.07 12.09
N THR A 62 -15.30 1.91 12.82
CA THR A 62 -16.73 1.70 13.05
C THR A 62 -17.54 2.10 11.81
N SER A 63 -18.74 1.48 11.66
CA SER A 63 -19.65 1.83 10.58
C SER A 63 -20.26 3.22 10.77
N PRO A 64 -20.27 4.08 9.73
CA PRO A 64 -20.95 5.37 9.77
C PRO A 64 -22.47 5.26 9.75
N LYS A 65 -23.04 4.09 9.43
CA LYS A 65 -24.49 3.83 9.33
C LYS A 65 -25.23 4.84 8.43
N TYR A 66 -24.68 5.16 7.29
CA TYR A 66 -25.29 6.09 6.32
C TYR A 66 -26.59 5.54 5.72
N ALA A 67 -26.65 4.23 5.43
CA ALA A 67 -27.76 3.57 4.77
C ALA A 67 -27.85 2.09 5.20
N THR A 68 -28.90 1.42 4.78
CA THR A 68 -29.04 -0.03 4.92
C THR A 68 -28.11 -0.80 4.00
N ASP A 69 -27.80 -0.26 2.83
CA ASP A 69 -26.80 -0.81 1.90
C ASP A 69 -25.40 -0.28 2.23
N THR A 70 -24.59 -1.13 2.87
CA THR A 70 -23.22 -0.80 3.27
C THR A 70 -22.18 -0.99 2.17
N ALA A 71 -22.52 -1.67 1.07
CA ALA A 71 -21.60 -1.94 -0.04
C ALA A 71 -21.13 -0.65 -0.73
N ASN A 72 -21.98 0.39 -0.70
CA ASN A 72 -21.70 1.70 -1.28
C ASN A 72 -20.95 2.66 -0.33
N TYR A 73 -20.59 2.22 0.87
CA TYR A 73 -19.76 3.05 1.75
C TYR A 73 -18.34 3.12 1.21
N LYS A 74 -17.86 4.34 1.07
CA LYS A 74 -16.48 4.62 0.66
C LYS A 74 -15.67 5.10 1.85
N PHE A 75 -14.51 4.50 2.01
CA PHE A 75 -13.53 4.90 3.01
C PHE A 75 -12.21 5.23 2.33
N ILE A 76 -11.58 6.33 2.73
CA ILE A 76 -10.24 6.70 2.31
C ILE A 76 -9.39 6.73 3.57
N ILE A 77 -8.53 5.72 3.75
CA ILE A 77 -7.51 5.75 4.77
C ILE A 77 -6.37 6.63 4.29
N GLN A 78 -5.95 7.54 5.15
CA GLN A 78 -4.83 8.45 4.95
C GLN A 78 -3.76 8.13 5.98
N ILE A 79 -2.52 7.96 5.53
CA ILE A 79 -1.33 7.77 6.36
C ILE A 79 -0.36 8.90 6.04
N ASP A 80 0.20 9.53 7.07
CA ASP A 80 1.22 10.57 6.93
C ASP A 80 2.24 10.47 8.07
N SER A 81 3.34 11.16 7.95
CA SER A 81 4.31 11.34 9.02
C SER A 81 3.68 12.08 10.20
N ALA A 82 3.97 11.64 11.42
CA ALA A 82 3.40 12.25 12.61
C ALA A 82 3.66 13.76 12.69
N GLY A 83 2.60 14.53 13.01
CA GLY A 83 2.67 16.00 13.12
C GLY A 83 2.64 16.75 11.81
N LYS A 84 2.43 16.11 10.67
CA LYS A 84 2.30 16.77 9.34
C LYS A 84 0.88 17.17 8.99
N ASN A 85 -0.10 16.90 9.86
CA ASN A 85 -1.51 17.25 9.66
C ASN A 85 -2.08 16.73 8.33
N PHE A 86 -1.61 15.59 7.85
CA PHE A 86 -2.02 14.99 6.58
C PHE A 86 -1.87 15.93 5.38
N ALA A 87 -0.76 16.70 5.33
CA ALA A 87 -0.47 17.63 4.24
C ALA A 87 -0.18 16.91 2.92
N ASN A 88 0.50 15.75 2.97
CA ASN A 88 0.81 14.91 1.81
C ASN A 88 0.62 13.42 2.14
N PRO A 89 -0.60 12.97 2.47
CA PRO A 89 -0.82 11.63 2.93
C PRO A 89 -0.75 10.62 1.79
N THR A 90 -0.21 9.45 2.07
CA THR A 90 -0.49 8.25 1.26
C THR A 90 -1.92 7.82 1.52
N THR A 91 -2.68 7.50 0.45
CA THR A 91 -4.10 7.16 0.55
C THR A 91 -4.40 5.78 -0.03
N LYS A 92 -5.36 5.08 0.59
CA LYS A 92 -5.93 3.84 0.06
C LYS A 92 -7.46 3.92 0.15
N THR A 93 -8.14 3.64 -0.96
CA THR A 93 -9.61 3.62 -1.00
C THR A 93 -10.11 2.21 -0.72
N VAL A 94 -11.12 2.12 0.15
CA VAL A 94 -11.78 0.87 0.53
C VAL A 94 -13.28 1.04 0.35
N MET A 95 -13.95 0.10 -0.33
CA MET A 95 -15.39 0.10 -0.53
C MET A 95 -16.04 -0.97 0.35
N GLY A 96 -17.07 -0.60 1.10
CA GLY A 96 -17.91 -1.49 1.90
C GLY A 96 -17.27 -2.14 3.13
N ALA A 97 -15.96 -2.30 3.17
CA ALA A 97 -15.28 -2.95 4.28
C ALA A 97 -14.92 -1.96 5.42
N LEU A 98 -14.97 -2.46 6.65
CA LEU A 98 -14.66 -1.68 7.85
C LEU A 98 -13.22 -1.87 8.33
N GLY A 99 -12.29 -2.06 7.41
CA GLY A 99 -10.88 -2.21 7.71
C GLY A 99 -10.00 -2.28 6.48
N ALA A 100 -8.71 -2.11 6.69
CA ALA A 100 -7.66 -2.28 5.71
C ALA A 100 -6.40 -2.82 6.37
N SER A 101 -5.72 -3.73 5.68
CA SER A 101 -4.42 -4.24 6.12
C SER A 101 -3.32 -3.69 5.23
N TYR A 102 -2.12 -3.60 5.79
CA TYR A 102 -0.90 -3.25 5.07
C TYR A 102 0.16 -4.31 5.31
N THR A 103 0.79 -4.74 4.22
CA THR A 103 1.93 -5.66 4.30
C THR A 103 3.20 -4.92 4.72
N GLY A 104 4.23 -5.68 5.12
CA GLY A 104 5.55 -5.12 5.41
C GLY A 104 6.12 -4.36 4.22
N GLY A 105 5.97 -4.90 3.00
CA GLY A 105 6.40 -4.25 1.77
C GLY A 105 5.66 -2.95 1.46
N GLU A 106 4.32 -2.93 1.61
CA GLU A 106 3.54 -1.69 1.44
C GLU A 106 4.00 -0.60 2.41
N MET A 107 4.19 -0.95 3.68
CA MET A 107 4.65 0.02 4.69
C MET A 107 6.08 0.49 4.42
N ASN A 108 6.99 -0.41 4.07
CA ASN A 108 8.36 -0.04 3.72
C ASN A 108 8.40 0.93 2.52
N ASN A 109 7.58 0.66 1.49
CA ASN A 109 7.48 1.55 0.33
C ASN A 109 6.95 2.95 0.72
N ILE A 110 5.96 3.04 1.61
CA ILE A 110 5.46 4.33 2.14
C ILE A 110 6.59 5.10 2.83
N LEU A 111 7.37 4.43 3.71
CA LEU A 111 8.46 5.07 4.43
C LEU A 111 9.56 5.59 3.49
N LEU A 112 9.95 4.78 2.51
CA LEU A 112 10.98 5.16 1.52
C LEU A 112 10.51 6.31 0.63
N ASN A 113 9.22 6.32 0.21
CA ASN A 113 8.64 7.43 -0.54
C ASN A 113 8.58 8.74 0.27
N TYR A 114 8.48 8.66 1.59
CA TYR A 114 8.60 9.83 2.48
C TYR A 114 10.05 10.25 2.73
N GLY A 115 11.04 9.53 2.19
CA GLY A 115 12.47 9.84 2.31
C GLY A 115 13.10 9.41 3.63
N TYR A 116 12.47 8.50 4.37
CA TYR A 116 13.07 7.97 5.60
C TYR A 116 14.20 6.99 5.31
N ALA A 117 15.24 7.06 6.14
CA ALA A 117 16.38 6.15 6.02
C ALA A 117 15.99 4.71 6.37
N LEU A 118 16.68 3.76 5.74
CA LEU A 118 16.53 2.34 6.02
C LEU A 118 16.92 2.00 7.46
N GLY A 119 16.18 1.09 8.08
CA GLY A 119 16.34 0.71 9.48
C GLY A 119 15.82 1.73 10.49
N ALA A 120 15.32 2.88 10.02
CA ALA A 120 14.75 3.87 10.91
C ALA A 120 13.36 3.43 11.40
N THR A 121 13.12 3.58 12.72
CA THR A 121 11.77 3.48 13.27
C THR A 121 11.07 4.84 13.18
N VAL A 122 9.97 4.90 12.47
CA VAL A 122 9.28 6.13 12.12
C VAL A 122 7.92 6.20 12.80
N SER A 123 7.58 7.35 13.35
CA SER A 123 6.23 7.63 13.87
C SER A 123 5.34 8.16 12.75
N LEU A 124 4.22 7.50 12.55
CA LEU A 124 3.21 7.82 11.56
C LEU A 124 1.87 8.05 12.23
N GLU A 125 0.98 8.73 11.51
CA GLU A 125 -0.41 8.95 11.89
C GLU A 125 -1.33 8.45 10.79
N ALA A 126 -2.50 7.93 11.18
CA ALA A 126 -3.55 7.58 10.24
C ALA A 126 -4.89 8.16 10.66
N ARG A 127 -5.73 8.47 9.67
CA ARG A 127 -7.15 8.77 9.82
C ARG A 127 -7.93 8.16 8.66
N VAL A 128 -9.23 8.04 8.81
CA VAL A 128 -10.13 7.56 7.76
C VAL A 128 -11.18 8.62 7.49
N ILE A 129 -11.45 8.87 6.22
CA ILE A 129 -12.57 9.68 5.76
C ILE A 129 -13.60 8.73 5.18
N SER A 130 -14.78 8.68 5.78
CA SER A 130 -15.93 7.93 5.23
C SER A 130 -16.84 8.84 4.42
N SER A 131 -17.49 8.29 3.43
CA SER A 131 -18.52 8.97 2.61
C SER A 131 -19.44 7.96 1.94
N TYR A 132 -20.50 8.45 1.30
CA TYR A 132 -21.14 7.69 0.22
C TYR A 132 -20.18 7.52 -0.96
N GLY A 133 -20.43 6.58 -1.85
CA GLY A 133 -19.62 6.32 -3.04
C GLY A 133 -19.39 7.55 -3.94
N ASN A 134 -20.32 8.52 -3.91
CA ASN A 134 -20.23 9.80 -4.63
C ASN A 134 -19.50 10.91 -3.86
N ASN A 135 -18.87 10.61 -2.73
CA ASN A 135 -18.17 11.53 -1.81
C ASN A 135 -19.06 12.50 -1.02
N ASN A 136 -20.38 12.32 -1.00
CA ASN A 136 -21.26 13.09 -0.14
C ASN A 136 -21.18 12.61 1.31
N GLU A 137 -21.57 13.48 2.26
CA GLU A 137 -21.64 13.20 3.69
C GLU A 137 -20.31 12.69 4.28
N GLN A 138 -19.25 13.45 4.07
CA GLN A 138 -17.94 13.08 4.57
C GLN A 138 -17.85 13.18 6.09
N ARG A 139 -17.31 12.13 6.73
CA ARG A 139 -16.96 12.08 8.15
C ARG A 139 -15.51 11.65 8.32
N THR A 140 -14.79 12.37 9.17
CA THR A 140 -13.39 12.06 9.46
C THR A 140 -13.30 11.41 10.84
N SER A 141 -12.53 10.33 10.95
CA SER A 141 -12.27 9.64 12.22
C SER A 141 -11.36 10.45 13.15
N ASN A 142 -11.18 9.92 14.37
CA ASN A 142 -10.01 10.26 15.17
C ASN A 142 -8.72 9.92 14.41
N THR A 143 -7.63 10.58 14.79
CA THR A 143 -6.27 10.22 14.37
C THR A 143 -5.70 9.16 15.32
N VAL A 144 -5.04 8.14 14.75
CA VAL A 144 -4.29 7.12 15.50
C VAL A 144 -2.82 7.22 15.14
N GLY A 145 -1.95 7.22 16.17
CA GLY A 145 -0.49 7.15 16.01
C GLY A 145 -0.02 5.70 16.03
N PHE A 146 1.02 5.40 15.27
CA PHE A 146 1.70 4.10 15.27
C PHE A 146 3.14 4.26 14.80
N THR A 147 3.97 3.22 15.01
CA THR A 147 5.36 3.23 14.57
C THR A 147 5.66 2.06 13.65
N VAL A 148 6.51 2.30 12.64
CA VAL A 148 6.99 1.26 11.72
C VAL A 148 8.48 1.43 11.53
N ALA A 149 9.22 0.32 11.56
CA ALA A 149 10.61 0.29 11.12
C ALA A 149 10.69 -0.05 9.64
N SER A 150 11.50 0.71 8.90
CA SER A 150 11.84 0.37 7.52
C SER A 150 12.89 -0.75 7.48
N PHE A 151 12.87 -1.55 6.44
CA PHE A 151 13.85 -2.63 6.23
C PHE A 151 14.46 -2.56 4.84
N ASP A 152 15.60 -3.23 4.66
CA ASP A 152 16.35 -3.19 3.42
C ASP A 152 16.41 -4.56 2.73
N HIS A 153 16.51 -4.50 1.40
CA HIS A 153 17.00 -5.56 0.54
C HIS A 153 18.37 -5.13 0.00
N PRO A 154 19.47 -5.49 0.69
CA PRO A 154 20.78 -5.11 0.21
C PRO A 154 21.05 -5.73 -1.15
N SER A 155 21.72 -4.95 -2.00
CA SER A 155 22.28 -5.49 -3.23
C SER A 155 23.40 -6.46 -2.91
N ILE A 156 23.41 -7.62 -3.54
CA ILE A 156 24.50 -8.59 -3.42
C ILE A 156 25.39 -8.43 -4.63
N LEU A 157 26.63 -7.98 -4.40
CA LEU A 157 27.65 -7.84 -5.43
C LEU A 157 28.33 -9.19 -5.67
N THR A 158 28.50 -9.55 -6.93
CA THR A 158 29.25 -10.71 -7.38
C THR A 158 30.24 -10.30 -8.46
N THR A 159 31.37 -11.00 -8.54
CA THR A 159 32.36 -10.80 -9.58
C THR A 159 32.60 -12.11 -10.31
N GLU A 160 32.85 -12.05 -11.61
CA GLU A 160 33.16 -13.21 -12.43
C GLU A 160 34.52 -13.79 -12.03
N ASN A 161 35.52 -12.92 -11.80
CA ASN A 161 36.85 -13.33 -11.39
C ASN A 161 37.22 -12.69 -10.04
N THR A 162 37.71 -13.48 -9.13
CA THR A 162 38.20 -13.00 -7.81
C THR A 162 39.65 -12.50 -7.86
N SER A 163 40.40 -12.80 -8.92
CA SER A 163 41.73 -12.35 -9.19
C SER A 163 41.94 -12.14 -10.68
N VAL A 164 42.44 -11.00 -11.04
CA VAL A 164 42.75 -10.64 -12.42
C VAL A 164 44.19 -10.14 -12.50
N THR A 165 44.95 -10.64 -13.47
CA THR A 165 46.27 -10.12 -13.79
C THR A 165 46.25 -9.54 -15.19
N GLY A 166 46.73 -8.32 -15.36
CA GLY A 166 46.86 -7.65 -16.64
C GLY A 166 48.32 -7.54 -17.09
N THR A 167 48.51 -7.37 -18.36
CA THR A 167 49.76 -7.01 -18.99
C THR A 167 49.52 -5.80 -19.92
N LEU A 168 50.58 -5.12 -20.35
CA LEU A 168 50.47 -3.99 -21.27
C LEU A 168 49.76 -4.40 -22.60
N ALA A 169 49.93 -5.66 -23.01
CA ALA A 169 49.26 -6.19 -24.22
C ALA A 169 47.78 -6.37 -24.04
N THR A 170 47.30 -6.59 -22.79
CA THR A 170 45.88 -6.79 -22.43
C THR A 170 45.24 -5.59 -21.72
N ALA A 171 45.90 -4.44 -21.74
CA ALA A 171 45.49 -3.25 -20.99
C ALA A 171 44.07 -2.73 -21.41
N ASN A 172 43.68 -2.99 -22.64
CA ASN A 172 42.34 -2.56 -23.15
C ASN A 172 41.35 -3.70 -23.22
N ASP A 173 41.72 -4.89 -22.75
CA ASP A 173 40.81 -6.03 -22.75
C ASP A 173 39.87 -6.00 -21.54
N HIS A 174 38.69 -6.55 -21.73
CA HIS A 174 37.76 -6.77 -20.66
C HIS A 174 38.39 -7.72 -19.63
N SER A 175 38.58 -7.23 -18.41
CA SER A 175 39.29 -7.96 -17.37
C SER A 175 38.37 -8.63 -16.34
N ASN A 176 37.22 -8.04 -16.05
CA ASN A 176 36.30 -8.56 -15.08
C ASN A 176 34.87 -8.05 -15.30
N THR A 177 33.89 -8.81 -14.85
CA THR A 177 32.49 -8.44 -14.81
C THR A 177 32.03 -8.39 -13.36
N PHE A 178 31.39 -7.29 -12.99
CA PHE A 178 30.70 -7.13 -11.72
C PHE A 178 29.20 -7.16 -11.97
N ASN A 179 28.50 -8.00 -11.23
CA ASN A 179 27.04 -8.10 -11.28
C ASN A 179 26.51 -7.89 -9.86
N TRP A 180 25.30 -7.37 -9.76
CA TRP A 180 24.63 -7.23 -8.49
C TRP A 180 23.13 -7.44 -8.62
N THR A 181 22.53 -7.85 -7.50
CA THR A 181 21.07 -8.00 -7.42
C THR A 181 20.40 -6.66 -7.19
N SER A 182 19.12 -6.56 -7.56
CA SER A 182 18.34 -5.35 -7.26
C SER A 182 18.29 -5.09 -5.76
N ALA A 183 18.58 -3.85 -5.37
CA ALA A 183 18.31 -3.34 -4.03
C ALA A 183 16.88 -2.80 -3.95
N PHE A 184 16.37 -2.54 -2.73
CA PHE A 184 15.09 -1.87 -2.47
C PHE A 184 13.91 -2.47 -3.24
N GLN A 185 13.75 -3.80 -3.22
CA GLN A 185 12.74 -4.51 -4.03
C GLN A 185 11.29 -4.10 -3.74
N THR A 186 11.01 -3.49 -2.59
CA THR A 186 9.70 -2.97 -2.21
C THR A 186 9.49 -1.50 -2.61
N TYR A 187 10.54 -0.83 -3.10
CA TYR A 187 10.50 0.57 -3.48
C TYR A 187 10.05 0.73 -4.93
N SER A 188 9.06 1.58 -5.17
CA SER A 188 8.51 1.83 -6.51
C SER A 188 9.20 2.98 -7.27
N GLY A 189 10.14 3.69 -6.62
CA GLY A 189 10.92 4.76 -7.24
C GLY A 189 12.10 4.25 -8.05
N THR A 190 12.84 5.18 -8.65
CA THR A 190 14.05 4.87 -9.42
C THR A 190 15.21 4.58 -8.46
N VAL A 191 15.90 3.45 -8.67
CA VAL A 191 17.13 3.08 -7.95
C VAL A 191 18.31 3.19 -8.91
N THR A 192 19.36 3.90 -8.50
CA THR A 192 20.63 3.99 -9.23
C THR A 192 21.74 3.36 -8.42
N TYR A 193 22.78 2.89 -9.10
CA TYR A 193 23.88 2.17 -8.48
C TYR A 193 25.21 2.88 -8.81
N ASP A 194 26.08 2.90 -7.79
CA ASP A 194 27.47 3.30 -7.94
C ASP A 194 28.37 2.15 -7.47
N LEU A 195 29.30 1.71 -8.31
CA LEU A 195 30.32 0.76 -7.92
C LEU A 195 31.48 1.50 -7.26
N GLN A 196 31.80 1.10 -6.03
CA GLN A 196 32.98 1.63 -5.33
C GLN A 196 34.05 0.55 -5.20
N TYR A 197 35.32 0.95 -5.35
CA TYR A 197 36.45 0.10 -5.12
C TYR A 197 37.57 0.88 -4.42
N ASP A 198 38.34 0.18 -3.58
CA ASP A 198 39.47 0.75 -2.84
C ASP A 198 40.55 -0.33 -2.59
N ALA A 199 41.71 0.07 -2.10
CA ALA A 199 42.74 -0.85 -1.68
C ALA A 199 42.24 -1.72 -0.52
N ALA A 200 42.60 -3.01 -0.54
CA ALA A 200 42.21 -3.94 0.51
C ALA A 200 42.69 -3.46 1.89
N GLY A 201 41.79 -3.47 2.88
CA GLY A 201 42.06 -3.01 4.24
C GLY A 201 41.92 -1.51 4.46
N ASN A 202 41.58 -0.72 3.45
CA ASN A 202 41.41 0.74 3.57
C ASN A 202 39.99 1.14 4.00
N ASN A 203 39.07 0.20 4.15
CA ASN A 203 37.67 0.41 4.55
C ASN A 203 36.97 1.51 3.74
N PHE A 204 37.23 1.60 2.45
CA PHE A 204 36.71 2.61 1.52
C PHE A 204 37.01 4.06 1.92
N ALA A 205 38.08 4.30 2.69
CA ALA A 205 38.51 5.66 3.11
C ALA A 205 38.92 6.55 1.92
N SER A 206 39.37 5.94 0.81
CA SER A 206 39.78 6.63 -0.42
C SER A 206 39.14 5.97 -1.65
N ALA A 207 37.89 5.56 -1.52
CA ALA A 207 37.18 4.84 -2.57
C ALA A 207 37.12 5.61 -3.88
N GLN A 208 37.36 4.89 -4.97
CA GLN A 208 37.03 5.35 -6.31
C GLN A 208 35.56 4.95 -6.61
N THR A 209 34.83 5.84 -7.21
CA THR A 209 33.40 5.63 -7.52
C THR A 209 33.18 5.64 -9.00
N VAL A 210 32.50 4.62 -9.51
CA VAL A 210 32.05 4.52 -10.90
C VAL A 210 30.51 4.55 -10.91
N PRO A 211 29.90 5.65 -11.37
CA PRO A 211 28.46 5.71 -11.52
C PRO A 211 27.98 4.71 -12.61
N VAL A 212 27.08 3.82 -12.28
CA VAL A 212 26.55 2.80 -13.19
C VAL A 212 25.10 3.10 -13.57
N GLY A 213 24.43 3.95 -12.82
CA GLY A 213 23.05 4.35 -13.06
C GLY A 213 22.07 3.20 -12.82
N LEU A 214 21.25 2.87 -13.82
CA LEU A 214 20.22 1.82 -13.72
C LEU A 214 20.73 0.41 -14.08
N SER A 215 21.98 0.29 -14.55
CA SER A 215 22.56 -0.99 -14.97
C SER A 215 22.79 -1.91 -13.77
N MET A 216 22.61 -3.21 -13.99
CA MET A 216 22.84 -4.26 -13.00
C MET A 216 24.18 -5.00 -13.22
N ALA A 217 24.99 -4.50 -14.15
CA ALA A 217 26.29 -5.06 -14.47
C ALA A 217 27.26 -3.97 -14.98
N LEU A 218 28.53 -4.13 -14.68
CA LEU A 218 29.64 -3.30 -15.15
C LEU A 218 30.77 -4.18 -15.68
N PHE A 219 31.24 -3.85 -16.87
CA PHE A 219 32.44 -4.44 -17.45
C PHE A 219 33.66 -3.56 -17.14
N LEU A 220 34.65 -4.11 -16.47
CA LEU A 220 35.86 -3.39 -16.14
C LEU A 220 36.97 -3.71 -17.14
N ILE A 221 37.56 -2.68 -17.73
CA ILE A 221 38.81 -2.77 -18.49
C ILE A 221 39.92 -2.41 -17.53
N LEU A 222 40.93 -3.27 -17.40
CA LEU A 222 42.11 -3.00 -16.57
C LEU A 222 42.98 -1.99 -17.32
N LEU A 223 43.06 -0.76 -16.80
CA LEU A 223 44.02 0.23 -17.24
C LEU A 223 45.32 0.05 -16.40
N LEU A 224 46.41 -0.35 -17.02
CA LEU A 224 47.74 -0.49 -16.42
C LEU A 224 48.49 0.84 -16.44
#